data_33d3ead9098d5254cf3a089cfc51ecfe
#
_entry.id   33d3ead9098d5254cf3a089cfc51ecfe
#
_cell.length_a   1.000
_cell.length_b   1.000
_cell.length_c   1.000
_cell.angle_alpha   90.00
_cell.angle_beta   90.00
_cell.angle_gamma   90.00
#
_symmetry.space_group_name_H-M   'P 1'
#
loop_
_entity.id
_entity.type
_entity.pdbx_description
1 polymer ?
#
loop_
_entity_poly.entity_id
_entity_poly.type
_entity_poly.pdbx_seq_one_letter_code
_entity_poly.pdbx_strand_id
1 'polypeptide(L)'
;DILGTDGKFTSEKDLPALRDEFFAKVNEEIRLTRLAIENEDVDVLFSYFSTTDGIQHDFWRHCDPNHPEYPGPNEHENVIRDMYIAMDNYVGEVMQKQPDTPLLIISDHGHGARPVYTVRINELLRRGGYLAPKGGGDGSKPSTKKKIKKVIKKTALSVVKGIGLPKWAMKLAKKFPVWKSLFASSSDFDWDKTQAYLSDLSALKNYSYGGIRINDNVIDKDKLADEIIEYLKPIKIEGEDKNLFEWIVRTNTFYHGQYLNKYPEIIYQMDERWGGEWELGKNVFEKGGFMYMMSPGGHRWRTAIIFANNFELKKSNYEMTDIYGVIMDAVKGK
;
A
#
# COMPACT_ATOMS: atom_id res chain seq x y z
N ASP A 1 -8.31 -3.79 8.14
CA ASP A 1 -7.11 -3.82 8.96
C ASP A 1 -5.94 -3.13 8.24
N ILE A 2 -5.46 -1.99 8.79
CA ILE A 2 -4.50 -1.09 8.12
C ILE A 2 -3.10 -1.70 8.03
N LEU A 3 -2.83 -2.81 8.69
CA LEU A 3 -1.49 -3.35 8.90
C LEU A 3 -1.27 -4.77 8.34
N GLY A 4 -2.13 -5.30 7.48
CA GLY A 4 -2.02 -6.72 7.11
C GLY A 4 -1.91 -7.57 8.37
N THR A 5 -1.95 -8.83 8.42
CA THR A 5 -1.82 -9.67 9.62
C THR A 5 -1.59 -8.93 10.96
N ASP A 6 -2.62 -8.38 11.58
CA ASP A 6 -2.66 -7.77 12.94
C ASP A 6 -1.50 -6.81 13.33
N GLY A 7 -0.70 -6.31 12.38
CA GLY A 7 0.47 -5.45 12.65
C GLY A 7 1.55 -6.13 13.49
N LYS A 8 1.73 -7.41 13.34
CA LYS A 8 2.83 -8.16 13.96
C LYS A 8 4.13 -7.80 13.28
N PHE A 9 5.10 -7.37 14.04
CA PHE A 9 6.49 -7.37 13.63
C PHE A 9 6.93 -8.84 13.64
N THR A 10 7.09 -9.44 12.48
CA THR A 10 7.53 -10.82 12.39
C THR A 10 9.05 -10.86 12.35
N SER A 11 9.68 -11.42 13.38
CA SER A 11 11.12 -11.67 13.34
C SER A 11 11.41 -12.83 12.39
N GLU A 12 12.62 -12.91 11.87
CA GLU A 12 13.05 -14.05 11.02
C GLU A 12 12.77 -15.42 11.69
N LYS A 13 12.83 -15.46 13.03
CA LYS A 13 12.56 -16.68 13.81
C LYS A 13 11.11 -17.10 13.82
N ASP A 14 10.20 -16.17 13.55
CA ASP A 14 8.76 -16.41 13.58
C ASP A 14 8.19 -16.74 12.18
N LEU A 15 8.99 -16.60 11.13
CA LEU A 15 8.55 -16.84 9.73
C LEU A 15 7.99 -18.23 9.50
N PRO A 16 8.60 -19.35 9.98
CA PRO A 16 8.02 -20.67 9.80
C PRO A 16 6.61 -20.79 10.41
N ALA A 17 6.44 -20.28 11.63
CA ALA A 17 5.14 -20.31 12.30
C ALA A 17 4.10 -19.40 11.59
N LEU A 18 4.54 -18.25 11.08
CA LEU A 18 3.69 -17.35 10.30
C LEU A 18 3.24 -17.98 8.98
N ARG A 19 4.16 -18.64 8.26
CA ARG A 19 3.84 -19.42 7.05
C ARG A 19 2.73 -20.44 7.36
N ASP A 20 2.92 -21.23 8.42
CA ASP A 20 1.97 -22.28 8.79
C ASP A 20 0.61 -21.69 9.19
N GLU A 21 0.59 -20.52 9.87
CA GLU A 21 -0.65 -19.76 10.18
C GLU A 21 -1.38 -19.34 8.88
N PHE A 22 -0.67 -18.86 7.85
CA PHE A 22 -1.27 -18.50 6.57
C PHE A 22 -1.85 -19.72 5.83
N PHE A 23 -1.13 -20.85 5.79
CA PHE A 23 -1.65 -22.06 5.16
C PHE A 23 -2.85 -22.65 5.92
N ALA A 24 -2.86 -22.59 7.24
CA ALA A 24 -4.04 -22.96 8.03
C ALA A 24 -5.24 -22.06 7.73
N LYS A 25 -5.00 -20.75 7.60
CA LYS A 25 -6.05 -19.77 7.30
C LYS A 25 -6.65 -19.97 5.90
N VAL A 26 -5.84 -20.15 4.86
CA VAL A 26 -6.36 -20.39 3.51
C VAL A 26 -7.15 -21.69 3.43
N ASN A 27 -6.71 -22.74 4.12
CA ASN A 27 -7.47 -23.99 4.20
C ASN A 27 -8.84 -23.80 4.86
N GLU A 28 -8.94 -22.93 5.86
CA GLU A 28 -10.22 -22.58 6.49
C GLU A 28 -11.10 -21.73 5.55
N GLU A 29 -10.54 -20.75 4.83
CA GLU A 29 -11.27 -19.98 3.81
C GLU A 29 -11.82 -20.90 2.71
N ILE A 30 -11.03 -21.88 2.24
CA ILE A 30 -11.45 -22.92 1.29
C ILE A 30 -12.57 -23.80 1.90
N ARG A 31 -12.41 -24.25 3.13
CA ARG A 31 -13.41 -25.08 3.80
C ARG A 31 -14.76 -24.36 3.92
N LEU A 32 -14.75 -23.09 4.32
CA LEU A 32 -15.97 -22.27 4.43
C LEU A 32 -16.64 -22.06 3.08
N THR A 33 -15.86 -21.81 2.02
CA THR A 33 -16.40 -21.65 0.67
C THR A 33 -17.01 -22.96 0.15
N ARG A 34 -16.37 -24.12 0.41
CA ARG A 34 -16.95 -25.43 0.08
C ARG A 34 -18.30 -25.64 0.76
N LEU A 35 -18.39 -25.34 2.05
CA LEU A 35 -19.66 -25.45 2.78
C LEU A 35 -20.74 -24.56 2.20
N ALA A 36 -20.39 -23.34 1.79
CA ALA A 36 -21.35 -22.44 1.14
C ALA A 36 -21.82 -23.00 -0.21
N ILE A 37 -20.91 -23.50 -1.06
CA ILE A 37 -21.27 -24.13 -2.34
C ILE A 37 -22.19 -25.36 -2.15
N GLU A 38 -21.96 -26.14 -1.09
CA GLU A 38 -22.69 -27.39 -0.83
C GLU A 38 -24.07 -27.17 -0.18
N ASN A 39 -24.26 -26.10 0.58
CA ASN A 39 -25.44 -25.94 1.45
C ASN A 39 -26.32 -24.73 1.11
N GLU A 40 -25.81 -23.77 0.28
CA GLU A 40 -26.56 -22.56 -0.03
C GLU A 40 -27.10 -22.61 -1.46
N ASP A 41 -28.41 -22.36 -1.61
CA ASP A 41 -29.10 -22.24 -2.89
C ASP A 41 -29.19 -20.74 -3.26
N VAL A 42 -28.18 -20.25 -4.00
CA VAL A 42 -28.03 -18.83 -4.34
C VAL A 42 -27.73 -18.66 -5.82
N ASP A 43 -28.19 -17.56 -6.41
CA ASP A 43 -27.88 -17.21 -7.81
C ASP A 43 -26.43 -16.76 -8.00
N VAL A 44 -25.82 -16.14 -6.96
CA VAL A 44 -24.45 -15.66 -6.96
C VAL A 44 -23.80 -15.93 -5.60
N LEU A 45 -22.70 -16.67 -5.59
CA LEU A 45 -21.85 -16.82 -4.42
C LEU A 45 -20.58 -15.97 -4.60
N PHE A 46 -20.34 -15.08 -3.66
CA PHE A 46 -19.11 -14.28 -3.60
C PHE A 46 -18.24 -14.72 -2.43
N SER A 47 -17.05 -15.26 -2.72
CA SER A 47 -16.07 -15.65 -1.70
C SER A 47 -14.84 -14.74 -1.74
N TYR A 48 -14.35 -14.37 -0.55
CA TYR A 48 -13.18 -13.51 -0.40
C TYR A 48 -12.05 -14.24 0.31
N PHE A 49 -10.88 -14.27 -0.34
CA PHE A 49 -9.66 -14.90 0.16
C PHE A 49 -8.63 -13.83 0.52
N SER A 50 -8.56 -13.47 1.80
CA SER A 50 -7.65 -12.43 2.29
C SER A 50 -6.22 -12.92 2.51
N THR A 51 -6.04 -14.24 2.54
CA THR A 51 -4.76 -14.87 2.90
C THR A 51 -3.70 -14.64 1.84
N THR A 52 -4.07 -14.58 0.55
CA THR A 52 -3.16 -14.30 -0.55
C THR A 52 -2.51 -12.92 -0.47
N ASP A 53 -3.25 -11.90 0.00
CA ASP A 53 -2.70 -10.57 0.25
C ASP A 53 -1.72 -10.59 1.44
N GLY A 54 -2.14 -11.18 2.56
CA GLY A 54 -1.34 -11.21 3.79
C GLY A 54 0.03 -11.88 3.62
N ILE A 55 0.07 -13.06 2.98
CA ILE A 55 1.32 -13.79 2.78
C ILE A 55 2.30 -13.05 1.88
N GLN A 56 1.81 -12.33 0.86
CA GLN A 56 2.63 -11.51 -0.03
C GLN A 56 3.21 -10.30 0.72
N HIS A 57 2.46 -9.70 1.62
CA HIS A 57 2.95 -8.61 2.46
C HIS A 57 4.15 -9.01 3.31
N ASP A 58 4.16 -10.21 3.87
CA ASP A 58 5.18 -10.63 4.83
C ASP A 58 6.36 -11.37 4.18
N PHE A 59 6.13 -12.09 3.07
CA PHE A 59 7.15 -12.97 2.48
C PHE A 59 7.79 -12.42 1.19
N TRP A 60 7.35 -11.28 0.63
CA TRP A 60 7.81 -10.82 -0.69
C TRP A 60 9.33 -10.79 -0.83
N ARG A 61 10.06 -10.23 0.14
CA ARG A 61 11.54 -10.13 0.09
C ARG A 61 12.25 -11.47 0.11
N HIS A 62 11.59 -12.53 0.62
CA HIS A 62 12.15 -13.87 0.67
C HIS A 62 11.94 -14.64 -0.63
N CYS A 63 10.94 -14.23 -1.42
CA CYS A 63 10.50 -14.90 -2.63
C CYS A 63 10.99 -14.20 -3.92
N ASP A 64 11.37 -12.93 -3.87
CA ASP A 64 11.77 -12.14 -5.04
C ASP A 64 13.30 -11.91 -5.06
N PRO A 65 14.05 -12.62 -5.94
CA PRO A 65 15.49 -12.44 -6.05
C PRO A 65 15.93 -11.02 -6.45
N ASN A 66 15.04 -10.24 -7.06
CA ASN A 66 15.30 -8.84 -7.43
C ASN A 66 15.03 -7.86 -6.30
N HIS A 67 14.48 -8.32 -5.17
CA HIS A 67 14.22 -7.46 -4.03
C HIS A 67 15.56 -6.96 -3.43
N PRO A 68 15.73 -5.63 -3.17
CA PRO A 68 17.01 -5.08 -2.69
C PRO A 68 17.52 -5.66 -1.37
N GLU A 69 16.66 -6.30 -0.59
CA GLU A 69 17.00 -6.98 0.66
C GLU A 69 16.68 -8.49 0.61
N TYR A 70 16.75 -9.09 -0.58
CA TYR A 70 16.63 -10.54 -0.72
C TYR A 70 17.77 -11.23 0.06
N PRO A 71 17.46 -12.17 0.95
CA PRO A 71 18.46 -12.80 1.82
C PRO A 71 19.35 -13.84 1.08
N GLY A 72 19.14 -14.05 -0.22
CA GLY A 72 19.69 -15.19 -0.96
C GLY A 72 18.75 -16.41 -0.91
N PRO A 73 19.18 -17.56 -1.46
CA PRO A 73 18.43 -18.82 -1.39
C PRO A 73 18.06 -19.15 0.06
N ASN A 74 16.78 -19.40 0.32
CA ASN A 74 16.25 -19.58 1.68
C ASN A 74 15.05 -20.52 1.68
N GLU A 75 14.68 -21.04 2.85
CA GLU A 75 13.55 -21.96 3.01
C GLU A 75 12.17 -21.38 2.69
N HIS A 76 12.06 -20.05 2.57
CA HIS A 76 10.80 -19.33 2.31
C HIS A 76 10.65 -18.87 0.85
N GLU A 77 11.61 -19.13 -0.03
CA GLU A 77 11.62 -18.60 -1.40
C GLU A 77 10.41 -19.00 -2.25
N ASN A 78 9.76 -20.11 -1.90
CA ASN A 78 8.62 -20.66 -2.63
C ASN A 78 7.26 -20.42 -1.93
N VAL A 79 7.24 -19.80 -0.76
CA VAL A 79 6.02 -19.68 0.07
C VAL A 79 4.86 -19.00 -0.65
N ILE A 80 5.10 -17.93 -1.39
CA ILE A 80 4.06 -17.24 -2.17
C ILE A 80 3.60 -18.14 -3.33
N ARG A 81 4.52 -18.78 -4.06
CA ARG A 81 4.20 -19.72 -5.14
C ARG A 81 3.34 -20.88 -4.63
N ASP A 82 3.70 -21.45 -3.50
CA ASP A 82 3.01 -22.61 -2.93
C ASP A 82 1.60 -22.23 -2.46
N MET A 83 1.39 -20.99 -2.01
CA MET A 83 0.07 -20.43 -1.73
C MET A 83 -0.79 -20.34 -3.00
N TYR A 84 -0.24 -19.84 -4.10
CA TYR A 84 -0.94 -19.80 -5.39
C TYR A 84 -1.27 -21.20 -5.92
N ILE A 85 -0.37 -22.18 -5.76
CA ILE A 85 -0.64 -23.58 -6.10
C ILE A 85 -1.81 -24.14 -5.28
N ALA A 86 -1.88 -23.84 -3.98
CA ALA A 86 -3.01 -24.26 -3.14
C ALA A 86 -4.34 -23.66 -3.62
N MET A 87 -4.34 -22.38 -4.01
CA MET A 87 -5.52 -21.73 -4.57
C MET A 87 -5.89 -22.28 -5.95
N ASP A 88 -4.93 -22.53 -6.84
CA ASP A 88 -5.14 -23.09 -8.17
C ASP A 88 -5.76 -24.49 -8.09
N ASN A 89 -5.24 -25.34 -7.20
CA ASN A 89 -5.83 -26.65 -6.93
C ASN A 89 -7.29 -26.56 -6.48
N TYR A 90 -7.62 -25.58 -5.62
CA TYR A 90 -8.99 -25.37 -5.17
C TYR A 90 -9.90 -24.86 -6.29
N VAL A 91 -9.40 -23.93 -7.12
CA VAL A 91 -10.13 -23.49 -8.33
C VAL A 91 -10.42 -24.67 -9.25
N GLY A 92 -9.43 -25.53 -9.51
CA GLY A 92 -9.60 -26.75 -10.29
C GLY A 92 -10.65 -27.69 -9.71
N GLU A 93 -10.70 -27.85 -8.39
CA GLU A 93 -11.75 -28.62 -7.69
C GLU A 93 -13.14 -28.03 -7.93
N VAL A 94 -13.28 -26.70 -7.81
CA VAL A 94 -14.58 -26.01 -8.06
C VAL A 94 -15.02 -26.21 -9.50
N MET A 95 -14.14 -26.04 -10.48
CA MET A 95 -14.43 -26.25 -11.89
C MET A 95 -14.86 -27.67 -12.20
N GLN A 96 -14.28 -28.67 -11.55
CA GLN A 96 -14.67 -30.09 -11.72
C GLN A 96 -16.02 -30.42 -11.09
N LYS A 97 -16.33 -29.87 -9.90
CA LYS A 97 -17.57 -30.11 -9.17
C LYS A 97 -18.76 -29.29 -9.72
N GLN A 98 -18.49 -28.17 -10.35
CA GLN A 98 -19.46 -27.22 -10.90
C GLN A 98 -19.17 -26.92 -12.37
N PRO A 99 -19.17 -27.93 -13.26
CA PRO A 99 -18.63 -27.80 -14.64
C PRO A 99 -19.40 -26.80 -15.49
N ASP A 100 -20.69 -26.57 -15.21
CA ASP A 100 -21.57 -25.72 -15.99
C ASP A 100 -21.80 -24.33 -15.33
N THR A 101 -21.23 -24.10 -14.16
CA THR A 101 -21.42 -22.86 -13.42
C THR A 101 -20.39 -21.80 -13.88
N PRO A 102 -20.83 -20.58 -14.25
CA PRO A 102 -19.90 -19.49 -14.50
C PRO A 102 -19.02 -19.20 -13.29
N LEU A 103 -17.71 -19.18 -13.51
CA LEU A 103 -16.72 -18.85 -12.48
C LEU A 103 -15.96 -17.60 -12.87
N LEU A 104 -15.92 -16.62 -11.98
CA LEU A 104 -15.13 -15.39 -12.11
C LEU A 104 -14.12 -15.30 -10.95
N ILE A 105 -12.86 -15.15 -11.27
CA ILE A 105 -11.78 -14.88 -10.31
C ILE A 105 -11.25 -13.49 -10.57
N ILE A 106 -11.20 -12.67 -9.53
CA ILE A 106 -10.73 -11.29 -9.60
C ILE A 106 -9.82 -10.99 -8.40
N SER A 107 -8.92 -10.05 -8.58
CA SER A 107 -8.25 -9.38 -7.45
C SER A 107 -8.54 -7.87 -7.49
N ASP A 108 -8.62 -7.25 -6.33
CA ASP A 108 -8.83 -5.81 -6.16
C ASP A 108 -7.58 -5.00 -6.52
N HIS A 109 -6.40 -5.60 -6.42
CA HIS A 109 -5.10 -5.06 -6.81
C HIS A 109 -4.10 -6.19 -7.08
N GLY A 110 -2.95 -5.85 -7.63
CA GLY A 110 -1.80 -6.74 -7.69
C GLY A 110 -0.89 -6.56 -6.48
N HIS A 111 0.26 -7.24 -6.51
CA HIS A 111 1.25 -7.19 -5.45
C HIS A 111 2.68 -7.06 -6.00
N GLY A 112 3.59 -6.52 -5.20
CA GLY A 112 5.00 -6.35 -5.53
C GLY A 112 5.84 -5.98 -4.31
N ALA A 113 7.13 -5.72 -4.52
CA ALA A 113 7.99 -5.22 -3.46
C ALA A 113 7.47 -3.86 -2.94
N ARG A 114 7.40 -3.68 -1.63
CA ARG A 114 7.17 -2.34 -1.07
C ARG A 114 8.37 -1.46 -1.38
N PRO A 115 8.17 -0.15 -1.67
CA PRO A 115 9.28 0.77 -1.92
C PRO A 115 10.33 0.76 -0.82
N VAL A 116 11.58 0.48 -1.19
CA VAL A 116 12.74 0.48 -0.26
C VAL A 116 13.26 1.89 -0.03
N TYR A 117 13.02 2.78 -0.98
CA TYR A 117 13.43 4.18 -0.95
C TYR A 117 12.25 5.09 -0.65
N THR A 118 12.53 6.22 -0.03
CA THR A 118 11.51 7.20 0.34
C THR A 118 11.77 8.56 -0.27
N VAL A 119 10.68 9.24 -0.65
CA VAL A 119 10.68 10.61 -1.11
C VAL A 119 9.90 11.47 -0.14
N ARG A 120 10.50 12.52 0.37
CA ARG A 120 9.84 13.52 1.21
C ARG A 120 9.04 14.48 0.36
N ILE A 121 7.80 14.10 0.05
CA ILE A 121 6.91 14.92 -0.80
C ILE A 121 6.66 16.29 -0.17
N ASN A 122 6.46 16.37 1.14
CA ASN A 122 6.30 17.66 1.82
C ASN A 122 7.56 18.53 1.77
N GLU A 123 8.75 17.94 1.69
CA GLU A 123 9.99 18.70 1.48
C GLU A 123 10.07 19.25 0.05
N LEU A 124 9.58 18.51 -0.95
CA LEU A 124 9.45 19.03 -2.32
C LEU A 124 8.48 20.21 -2.36
N LEU A 125 7.30 20.08 -1.76
CA LEU A 125 6.31 21.16 -1.67
C LEU A 125 6.87 22.38 -0.93
N ARG A 126 7.64 22.17 0.15
CA ARG A 126 8.32 23.26 0.85
C ARG A 126 9.33 23.98 -0.03
N ARG A 127 10.14 23.25 -0.80
CA ARG A 127 11.11 23.85 -1.73
C ARG A 127 10.44 24.62 -2.85
N GLY A 128 9.27 24.17 -3.30
CA GLY A 128 8.42 24.89 -4.25
C GLY A 128 7.68 26.12 -3.68
N GLY A 129 7.76 26.34 -2.34
CA GLY A 129 7.06 27.44 -1.68
C GLY A 129 5.60 27.16 -1.31
N TYR A 130 5.11 25.94 -1.52
CA TYR A 130 3.73 25.54 -1.26
C TYR A 130 3.48 25.09 0.18
N LEU A 131 4.53 24.81 0.96
CA LEU A 131 4.44 24.37 2.34
C LEU A 131 5.36 25.21 3.24
N ALA A 132 4.81 25.74 4.33
CA ALA A 132 5.53 26.56 5.29
C ALA A 132 5.80 25.79 6.61
N PRO A 133 7.09 25.63 7.03
CA PRO A 133 7.40 25.07 8.34
C PRO A 133 7.15 26.08 9.46
N LYS A 134 6.74 25.60 10.66
CA LYS A 134 6.68 26.44 11.86
C LYS A 134 8.06 26.97 12.24
N GLY A 135 8.14 28.26 12.56
CA GLY A 135 9.37 28.89 13.02
C GLY A 135 10.28 29.43 11.92
N GLY A 136 9.83 29.44 10.65
CA GLY A 136 10.51 30.16 9.55
C GLY A 136 11.88 29.60 9.14
N GLY A 137 12.29 28.44 9.69
CA GLY A 137 13.56 27.79 9.35
C GLY A 137 13.49 26.96 8.07
N ASP A 138 14.64 26.75 7.44
CA ASP A 138 14.78 25.91 6.22
C ASP A 138 14.54 24.41 6.45
N GLY A 139 14.01 24.02 7.61
CA GLY A 139 13.80 22.60 7.98
C GLY A 139 15.08 21.81 8.21
N SER A 140 16.27 22.38 7.93
CA SER A 140 17.55 21.67 7.93
C SER A 140 18.16 21.49 9.32
N LYS A 141 17.77 22.29 10.32
CA LYS A 141 18.26 22.16 11.71
C LYS A 141 17.25 21.42 12.57
N PRO A 142 17.46 20.12 12.83
CA PRO A 142 16.59 19.39 13.76
C PRO A 142 16.72 19.98 15.15
N SER A 143 15.61 20.40 15.77
CA SER A 143 15.61 20.79 17.19
C SER A 143 16.17 19.63 18.02
N THR A 144 16.72 19.94 19.20
CA THR A 144 17.25 18.94 20.13
C THR A 144 16.20 17.84 20.43
N LYS A 145 14.91 18.20 20.48
CA LYS A 145 13.79 17.27 20.60
C LYS A 145 13.66 16.33 19.38
N LYS A 146 13.92 16.81 18.15
CA LYS A 146 13.93 15.98 16.92
C LYS A 146 15.11 15.01 16.89
N LYS A 147 16.31 15.44 17.36
CA LYS A 147 17.49 14.56 17.50
C LYS A 147 17.21 13.43 18.48
N ILE A 148 16.62 13.74 19.64
CA ILE A 148 16.24 12.76 20.66
C ILE A 148 15.17 11.79 20.10
N LYS A 149 14.12 12.30 19.42
CA LYS A 149 13.11 11.45 18.76
C LYS A 149 13.73 10.52 17.70
N LYS A 150 14.68 11.02 16.90
CA LYS A 150 15.37 10.21 15.86
C LYS A 150 16.25 9.11 16.50
N VAL A 151 16.94 9.41 17.60
CA VAL A 151 17.72 8.43 18.35
C VAL A 151 16.82 7.40 18.99
N ILE A 152 15.73 7.80 19.65
CA ILE A 152 14.76 6.89 20.26
C ILE A 152 14.12 6.00 19.19
N LYS A 153 13.72 6.57 18.04
CA LYS A 153 13.15 5.82 16.89
C LYS A 153 14.16 4.78 16.37
N LYS A 154 15.44 5.16 16.21
CA LYS A 154 16.51 4.28 15.73
C LYS A 154 16.85 3.17 16.72
N THR A 155 16.91 3.50 18.03
CA THR A 155 17.18 2.54 19.11
C THR A 155 15.99 1.60 19.32
N ALA A 156 14.76 2.11 19.33
CA ALA A 156 13.55 1.28 19.39
C ALA A 156 13.47 0.32 18.20
N LEU A 157 13.81 0.77 17.00
CA LEU A 157 13.87 -0.04 15.79
C LEU A 157 14.96 -1.12 15.84
N SER A 158 16.14 -0.82 16.37
CA SER A 158 17.23 -1.81 16.50
C SER A 158 16.89 -2.87 17.54
N VAL A 159 16.23 -2.49 18.63
CA VAL A 159 15.74 -3.41 19.66
C VAL A 159 14.63 -4.30 19.11
N VAL A 160 13.70 -3.73 18.35
CA VAL A 160 12.62 -4.47 17.71
C VAL A 160 13.13 -5.44 16.65
N LYS A 161 14.15 -5.07 15.86
CA LYS A 161 14.82 -5.98 14.91
C LYS A 161 15.51 -7.17 15.58
N GLY A 162 16.05 -6.98 16.80
CA GLY A 162 16.85 -8.01 17.49
C GLY A 162 16.06 -8.97 18.38
N ILE A 163 14.96 -8.51 18.98
CA ILE A 163 14.29 -9.25 20.08
C ILE A 163 12.83 -9.59 19.75
N GLY A 164 12.21 -8.88 18.76
CA GLY A 164 10.76 -8.91 18.56
C GLY A 164 10.01 -8.23 19.72
N LEU A 165 8.90 -7.56 19.46
CA LEU A 165 8.06 -7.02 20.54
C LEU A 165 6.99 -8.04 20.92
N PRO A 166 6.89 -8.44 22.21
CA PRO A 166 5.81 -9.31 22.64
C PRO A 166 4.44 -8.68 22.37
N LYS A 167 3.44 -9.50 22.04
CA LYS A 167 2.06 -9.07 21.65
C LYS A 167 1.46 -8.03 22.61
N TRP A 168 1.74 -8.13 23.92
CA TRP A 168 1.24 -7.20 24.93
C TRP A 168 1.91 -5.80 24.82
N ALA A 169 3.17 -5.73 24.45
CA ALA A 169 3.90 -4.46 24.30
C ALA A 169 3.42 -3.68 23.07
N MET A 170 3.09 -4.37 21.99
CA MET A 170 2.46 -3.78 20.81
C MET A 170 1.04 -3.28 21.11
N LYS A 171 0.25 -4.06 21.87
CA LYS A 171 -1.10 -3.66 22.30
C LYS A 171 -1.07 -2.43 23.22
N LEU A 172 -0.03 -2.33 24.04
CA LEU A 172 0.24 -1.18 24.91
C LEU A 172 0.70 0.03 24.08
N ALA A 173 1.63 -0.16 23.14
CA ALA A 173 2.13 0.89 22.27
C ALA A 173 1.02 1.54 21.42
N LYS A 174 0.04 0.76 20.94
CA LYS A 174 -1.15 1.28 20.24
C LYS A 174 -2.02 2.23 21.11
N LYS A 175 -1.97 2.11 22.44
CA LYS A 175 -2.73 2.95 23.38
C LYS A 175 -2.04 4.27 23.72
N PHE A 176 -0.76 4.43 23.42
CA PHE A 176 -0.03 5.65 23.76
C PHE A 176 -0.12 6.70 22.64
N PRO A 177 -0.50 7.97 22.97
CA PRO A 177 -0.52 9.09 22.00
C PRO A 177 0.84 9.32 21.30
N VAL A 178 1.93 8.92 21.94
CA VAL A 178 3.31 8.98 21.42
C VAL A 178 3.45 8.20 20.11
N TRP A 179 2.73 7.07 19.95
CA TRP A 179 2.77 6.26 18.74
C TRP A 179 2.13 7.02 17.55
N LYS A 180 0.98 7.66 17.76
CA LYS A 180 0.38 8.55 16.75
C LYS A 180 1.29 9.73 16.40
N SER A 181 1.99 10.31 17.38
CA SER A 181 2.90 11.44 17.18
C SER A 181 4.23 11.06 16.51
N LEU A 182 4.59 9.77 16.48
CA LEU A 182 5.76 9.25 15.74
C LEU A 182 5.47 9.17 14.23
N PHE A 183 4.21 9.05 13.84
CA PHE A 183 3.80 8.84 12.45
C PHE A 183 3.19 10.07 11.76
N ALA A 184 2.70 11.06 12.52
CA ALA A 184 2.09 12.26 11.95
C ALA A 184 2.48 13.48 12.79
N SER A 185 3.58 14.13 12.47
CA SER A 185 3.87 15.45 13.05
C SER A 185 3.35 16.58 12.16
N SER A 186 2.02 16.64 11.97
CA SER A 186 1.34 17.82 11.42
C SER A 186 1.58 19.10 12.27
N SER A 187 2.18 18.93 13.47
CA SER A 187 2.57 20.01 14.35
C SER A 187 3.73 20.88 13.85
N ASP A 188 4.43 20.44 12.81
CA ASP A 188 5.62 21.13 12.28
C ASP A 188 5.30 22.14 11.18
N PHE A 189 4.03 22.23 10.72
CA PHE A 189 3.60 23.12 9.65
C PHE A 189 2.91 24.36 10.19
N ASP A 190 3.17 25.51 9.56
CA ASP A 190 2.39 26.74 9.68
C ASP A 190 1.19 26.63 8.74
N TRP A 191 0.05 26.21 9.28
CA TRP A 191 -1.14 25.91 8.47
C TRP A 191 -1.75 27.15 7.83
N ASP A 192 -1.57 28.33 8.41
CA ASP A 192 -2.07 29.58 7.84
C ASP A 192 -1.32 29.97 6.56
N LYS A 193 -0.07 29.51 6.44
CA LYS A 193 0.82 29.76 5.29
C LYS A 193 1.01 28.57 4.37
N THR A 194 0.61 27.38 4.80
CA THR A 194 0.73 26.15 3.99
C THR A 194 -0.42 26.10 2.99
N GLN A 195 -0.10 25.98 1.73
CA GLN A 195 -1.06 25.88 0.63
C GLN A 195 -1.35 24.44 0.24
N ALA A 196 -0.33 23.56 0.29
CA ALA A 196 -0.46 22.16 -0.09
C ALA A 196 0.42 21.24 0.76
N TYR A 197 -0.01 19.99 0.92
CA TYR A 197 0.67 18.99 1.74
C TYR A 197 0.32 17.56 1.28
N LEU A 198 1.22 16.60 1.57
CA LEU A 198 0.97 15.18 1.30
C LEU A 198 -0.29 14.71 2.05
N SER A 199 -1.19 14.03 1.39
CA SER A 199 -2.38 13.45 2.02
C SER A 199 -2.00 12.46 3.12
N ASP A 200 -2.70 12.48 4.26
CA ASP A 200 -2.46 11.59 5.40
C ASP A 200 -2.50 10.11 5.02
N LEU A 201 -3.40 9.73 4.11
CA LEU A 201 -3.51 8.35 3.62
C LEU A 201 -2.26 7.89 2.87
N SER A 202 -1.63 8.79 2.11
CA SER A 202 -0.40 8.51 1.36
C SER A 202 0.81 8.37 2.28
N ALA A 203 0.87 9.20 3.32
CA ALA A 203 2.01 9.29 4.24
C ALA A 203 2.22 8.04 5.11
N LEU A 204 1.14 7.32 5.44
CA LEU A 204 1.17 6.22 6.40
C LEU A 204 1.70 4.91 5.80
N LYS A 205 1.58 4.72 4.49
CA LYS A 205 1.80 3.40 3.86
C LYS A 205 3.08 3.28 3.05
N ASN A 206 3.78 4.39 2.79
CA ASN A 206 4.99 4.43 1.97
C ASN A 206 4.81 3.70 0.62
N TYR A 207 3.69 3.95 -0.06
CA TYR A 207 3.45 3.44 -1.40
C TYR A 207 4.02 4.40 -2.47
N SER A 208 4.24 3.86 -3.66
CA SER A 208 4.66 4.63 -4.84
C SER A 208 3.55 5.52 -5.40
N TYR A 209 2.32 5.34 -4.94
CA TYR A 209 1.18 6.17 -5.30
C TYR A 209 0.65 6.94 -4.09
N GLY A 210 0.03 8.08 -4.36
CA GLY A 210 -0.51 8.92 -3.30
C GLY A 210 -1.23 10.14 -3.83
N GLY A 211 -1.47 11.09 -2.93
CA GLY A 211 -2.12 12.35 -3.27
C GLY A 211 -1.57 13.53 -2.48
N ILE A 212 -1.77 14.72 -3.04
CA ILE A 212 -1.44 15.99 -2.43
C ILE A 212 -2.75 16.74 -2.20
N ARG A 213 -2.98 17.16 -0.96
CA ARG A 213 -4.14 17.94 -0.58
C ARG A 213 -3.80 19.43 -0.63
N ILE A 214 -4.70 20.21 -1.19
CA ILE A 214 -4.65 21.67 -1.17
C ILE A 214 -5.44 22.17 0.04
N ASN A 215 -4.83 23.07 0.80
CA ASN A 215 -5.42 23.59 2.02
C ASN A 215 -6.68 24.44 1.73
N ASP A 216 -7.61 24.49 2.66
CA ASP A 216 -8.88 25.20 2.49
C ASP A 216 -8.75 26.74 2.49
N ASN A 217 -7.61 27.27 2.92
CA ASN A 217 -7.30 28.71 2.82
C ASN A 217 -6.98 29.17 1.39
N VAL A 218 -6.84 28.24 0.43
CA VAL A 218 -6.57 28.56 -0.99
C VAL A 218 -7.87 28.81 -1.73
N ILE A 219 -7.98 29.98 -2.37
CA ILE A 219 -9.19 30.40 -3.09
C ILE A 219 -9.35 29.64 -4.41
N ASP A 220 -8.29 29.58 -5.21
CA ASP A 220 -8.29 28.90 -6.51
C ASP A 220 -7.46 27.62 -6.43
N LYS A 221 -8.09 26.55 -5.93
CA LYS A 221 -7.45 25.25 -5.77
C LYS A 221 -7.06 24.62 -7.10
N ASP A 222 -7.82 24.83 -8.14
CA ASP A 222 -7.58 24.26 -9.47
C ASP A 222 -6.31 24.83 -10.10
N LYS A 223 -6.17 26.15 -10.05
CA LYS A 223 -4.97 26.83 -10.54
C LYS A 223 -3.73 26.38 -9.75
N LEU A 224 -3.83 26.34 -8.43
CA LEU A 224 -2.70 25.90 -7.59
C LEU A 224 -2.36 24.42 -7.84
N ALA A 225 -3.34 23.55 -8.12
CA ALA A 225 -3.09 22.17 -8.47
C ALA A 225 -2.26 22.05 -9.76
N ASP A 226 -2.59 22.83 -10.79
CA ASP A 226 -1.83 22.86 -12.03
C ASP A 226 -0.39 23.37 -11.83
N GLU A 227 -0.22 24.43 -11.04
CA GLU A 227 1.12 24.98 -10.71
C GLU A 227 1.98 23.94 -10.00
N ILE A 228 1.40 23.19 -9.03
CA ILE A 228 2.11 22.13 -8.30
C ILE A 228 2.45 20.96 -9.23
N ILE A 229 1.53 20.56 -10.11
CA ILE A 229 1.77 19.48 -11.09
C ILE A 229 2.92 19.85 -12.01
N GLU A 230 2.93 21.05 -12.58
CA GLU A 230 4.01 21.52 -13.47
C GLU A 230 5.37 21.64 -12.73
N TYR A 231 5.34 21.99 -11.44
CA TYR A 231 6.55 22.03 -10.60
C TYR A 231 7.10 20.64 -10.31
N LEU A 232 6.24 19.65 -9.99
CA LEU A 232 6.65 18.31 -9.57
C LEU A 232 6.99 17.39 -10.75
N LYS A 233 6.30 17.53 -11.88
CA LYS A 233 6.42 16.65 -13.06
C LYS A 233 7.83 16.46 -13.59
N PRO A 234 8.70 17.52 -13.69
CA PRO A 234 10.05 17.38 -14.20
C PRO A 234 11.06 16.87 -13.18
N ILE A 235 10.67 16.59 -11.93
CA ILE A 235 11.60 16.14 -10.89
C ILE A 235 12.14 14.77 -11.25
N LYS A 236 13.48 14.68 -11.32
CA LYS A 236 14.19 13.42 -11.59
C LYS A 236 14.62 12.74 -10.29
N ILE A 237 14.77 11.44 -10.38
CA ILE A 237 15.39 10.62 -9.32
C ILE A 237 16.86 11.02 -9.22
N GLU A 238 17.34 11.22 -7.99
CA GLU A 238 18.72 11.62 -7.75
C GLU A 238 19.72 10.61 -8.31
N GLY A 239 20.60 11.08 -9.21
CA GLY A 239 21.60 10.24 -9.88
C GLY A 239 21.09 9.46 -11.10
N GLU A 240 19.83 9.65 -11.50
CA GLU A 240 19.26 8.98 -12.67
C GLU A 240 18.66 9.99 -13.68
N ASP A 241 18.71 9.64 -14.96
CA ASP A 241 17.98 10.39 -16.01
C ASP A 241 16.54 9.86 -16.18
N LYS A 242 15.84 9.70 -15.05
CA LYS A 242 14.46 9.21 -15.00
C LYS A 242 13.61 10.12 -14.12
N ASN A 243 12.41 10.46 -14.59
CA ASN A 243 11.46 11.23 -13.81
C ASN A 243 10.99 10.41 -12.58
N LEU A 244 10.82 11.10 -11.46
CA LEU A 244 10.29 10.52 -10.24
C LEU A 244 8.82 10.08 -10.42
N PHE A 245 8.01 10.95 -11.03
CA PHE A 245 6.60 10.69 -11.26
C PHE A 245 6.40 10.04 -12.63
N GLU A 246 5.81 8.84 -12.66
CA GLU A 246 5.34 8.22 -13.89
C GLU A 246 4.17 9.02 -14.46
N TRP A 247 3.28 9.44 -13.57
CA TRP A 247 2.22 10.40 -13.85
C TRP A 247 1.84 11.16 -12.58
N ILE A 248 1.37 12.38 -12.75
CA ILE A 248 0.80 13.24 -11.72
C ILE A 248 -0.26 14.10 -12.36
N VAL A 249 -1.48 14.08 -11.82
CA VAL A 249 -2.66 14.70 -12.42
C VAL A 249 -3.61 15.22 -11.35
N ARG A 250 -4.58 16.05 -11.75
CA ARG A 250 -5.72 16.36 -10.90
C ARG A 250 -6.58 15.10 -10.66
N THR A 251 -7.12 14.96 -9.48
CA THR A 251 -7.97 13.82 -9.12
C THR A 251 -9.21 13.70 -9.99
N ASN A 252 -9.80 14.81 -10.42
CA ASN A 252 -10.98 14.83 -11.30
C ASN A 252 -10.69 14.37 -12.73
N THR A 253 -9.43 14.10 -13.09
CA THR A 253 -9.08 13.44 -14.36
C THR A 253 -9.53 11.98 -14.39
N PHE A 254 -9.47 11.30 -13.23
CA PHE A 254 -9.82 9.88 -13.12
C PHE A 254 -11.13 9.64 -12.36
N TYR A 255 -11.44 10.48 -11.35
CA TYR A 255 -12.55 10.25 -10.45
C TYR A 255 -13.59 11.34 -10.57
N HIS A 256 -14.87 10.94 -10.54
CA HIS A 256 -16.01 11.83 -10.62
C HIS A 256 -17.04 11.45 -9.54
N GLY A 257 -17.93 12.37 -9.19
CA GLY A 257 -19.05 12.11 -8.30
C GLY A 257 -19.07 12.95 -7.03
N GLN A 258 -20.12 12.74 -6.23
CA GLN A 258 -20.45 13.57 -5.06
C GLN A 258 -19.42 13.53 -3.91
N TYR A 259 -18.53 12.54 -3.91
CA TYR A 259 -17.51 12.39 -2.86
C TYR A 259 -16.11 12.82 -3.29
N LEU A 260 -15.96 13.46 -4.44
CA LEU A 260 -14.67 13.90 -4.96
C LEU A 260 -13.94 14.84 -3.97
N ASN A 261 -14.67 15.65 -3.22
CA ASN A 261 -14.14 16.54 -2.19
C ASN A 261 -13.48 15.84 -1.00
N LYS A 262 -13.67 14.52 -0.85
CA LYS A 262 -12.98 13.70 0.16
C LYS A 262 -11.61 13.22 -0.30
N TYR A 263 -11.34 13.27 -1.59
CA TYR A 263 -10.04 12.93 -2.16
C TYR A 263 -9.07 14.13 -2.10
N PRO A 264 -7.75 13.90 -2.14
CA PRO A 264 -6.78 14.97 -2.39
C PRO A 264 -7.00 15.56 -3.79
N GLU A 265 -6.69 16.82 -3.99
CA GLU A 265 -6.89 17.52 -5.27
C GLU A 265 -5.97 17.00 -6.38
N ILE A 266 -4.78 16.50 -6.01
CA ILE A 266 -3.79 15.92 -6.93
C ILE A 266 -3.53 14.48 -6.52
N ILE A 267 -3.42 13.59 -7.51
CA ILE A 267 -3.00 12.20 -7.33
C ILE A 267 -1.80 11.90 -8.22
N TYR A 268 -0.98 10.95 -7.79
CA TYR A 268 0.24 10.60 -8.49
C TYR A 268 0.61 9.13 -8.35
N GLN A 269 1.40 8.65 -9.32
CA GLN A 269 2.20 7.43 -9.28
C GLN A 269 3.66 7.82 -9.48
N MET A 270 4.51 7.38 -8.58
CA MET A 270 5.97 7.47 -8.72
C MET A 270 6.56 6.18 -9.27
N ASP A 271 7.84 6.20 -9.64
CA ASP A 271 8.64 4.99 -9.84
C ASP A 271 8.44 4.03 -8.64
N GLU A 272 8.15 2.77 -8.92
CA GLU A 272 7.73 1.78 -7.91
C GLU A 272 8.77 1.50 -6.82
N ARG A 273 10.01 1.90 -7.01
CA ARG A 273 11.08 1.80 -6.01
C ARG A 273 10.95 2.86 -4.90
N TRP A 274 10.16 3.93 -5.13
CA TRP A 274 10.07 5.11 -4.27
C TRP A 274 8.69 5.25 -3.64
N GLY A 275 8.64 5.41 -2.32
CA GLY A 275 7.42 5.65 -1.56
C GLY A 275 7.37 7.05 -0.96
N GLY A 276 6.18 7.64 -0.89
CA GLY A 276 5.97 8.96 -0.31
C GLY A 276 6.14 8.98 1.21
N GLU A 277 6.87 9.97 1.75
CA GLU A 277 7.04 10.20 3.18
C GLU A 277 6.63 11.62 3.58
N TRP A 278 6.06 11.73 4.80
CA TRP A 278 5.52 12.97 5.34
C TRP A 278 6.58 13.96 5.84
N GLU A 279 7.68 13.45 6.39
CA GLU A 279 8.65 14.25 7.16
C GLU A 279 9.34 15.32 6.28
N LEU A 280 9.60 16.50 6.87
CA LEU A 280 10.52 17.49 6.31
C LEU A 280 11.96 17.09 6.66
N GLY A 281 12.91 17.34 5.74
CA GLY A 281 14.32 17.03 5.98
C GLY A 281 15.25 17.59 4.93
N LYS A 282 16.55 17.57 5.22
CA LYS A 282 17.59 18.09 4.32
C LYS A 282 17.60 17.36 2.98
N ASN A 283 17.50 16.04 3.01
CA ASN A 283 17.49 15.20 1.80
C ASN A 283 16.05 14.91 1.39
N VAL A 284 15.77 15.03 0.11
CA VAL A 284 14.47 14.64 -0.47
C VAL A 284 14.40 13.14 -0.61
N PHE A 285 15.48 12.52 -1.06
CA PHE A 285 15.59 11.10 -1.33
C PHE A 285 16.38 10.41 -0.21
N GLU A 286 15.85 9.32 0.33
CA GLU A 286 16.53 8.51 1.35
C GLU A 286 16.24 7.02 1.13
N LYS A 287 17.12 6.15 1.64
CA LYS A 287 16.88 4.71 1.72
C LYS A 287 16.21 4.38 3.05
N GLY A 288 15.17 3.56 2.99
CA GLY A 288 14.60 2.89 4.15
C GLY A 288 13.57 3.72 4.92
N GLY A 289 12.30 3.39 4.76
CA GLY A 289 11.20 3.84 5.62
C GLY A 289 10.84 2.80 6.68
N PHE A 290 10.15 3.22 7.76
CA PHE A 290 9.67 2.31 8.81
C PHE A 290 8.71 1.24 8.27
N MET A 291 7.80 1.64 7.39
CA MET A 291 6.78 0.74 6.85
C MET A 291 7.37 -0.38 5.98
N TYR A 292 8.43 -0.09 5.25
CA TYR A 292 9.16 -1.09 4.47
C TYR A 292 9.71 -2.24 5.36
N MET A 293 10.22 -1.91 6.54
CA MET A 293 10.73 -2.92 7.49
C MET A 293 9.62 -3.76 8.13
N MET A 294 8.40 -3.23 8.18
CA MET A 294 7.23 -3.91 8.76
C MET A 294 6.58 -4.90 7.79
N SER A 295 6.61 -4.59 6.51
CA SER A 295 5.91 -5.34 5.49
C SER A 295 6.63 -5.16 4.16
N PRO A 296 7.49 -6.12 3.76
CA PRO A 296 8.30 -6.00 2.54
C PRO A 296 7.51 -6.07 1.24
N GLY A 297 6.29 -6.62 1.26
CA GLY A 297 5.35 -6.59 0.15
C GLY A 297 4.42 -5.39 0.19
N GLY A 298 3.88 -5.01 -0.97
CA GLY A 298 2.95 -3.90 -1.11
C GLY A 298 2.10 -3.99 -2.37
N HIS A 299 0.99 -3.27 -2.37
CA HIS A 299 0.03 -3.30 -3.47
C HIS A 299 0.59 -2.70 -4.76
N ARG A 300 0.13 -3.22 -5.89
CA ARG A 300 0.38 -2.73 -7.26
C ARG A 300 -0.95 -2.60 -8.00
N TRP A 301 -1.13 -1.49 -8.71
CA TRP A 301 -2.41 -1.20 -9.34
C TRP A 301 -2.59 -1.80 -10.74
N ARG A 302 -1.51 -2.12 -11.46
CA ARG A 302 -1.56 -2.63 -12.84
C ARG A 302 -1.44 -4.15 -12.97
N THR A 303 -1.26 -4.86 -11.87
CA THR A 303 -1.02 -6.30 -11.87
C THR A 303 -2.15 -7.09 -11.24
N ALA A 304 -3.34 -6.49 -11.13
CA ALA A 304 -4.57 -7.19 -10.77
C ALA A 304 -4.93 -8.22 -11.85
N ILE A 305 -5.62 -9.28 -11.45
CA ILE A 305 -6.02 -10.36 -12.35
C ILE A 305 -7.54 -10.40 -12.50
N ILE A 306 -7.97 -10.87 -13.68
CA ILE A 306 -9.33 -11.32 -13.96
C ILE A 306 -9.26 -12.61 -14.77
N PHE A 307 -10.00 -13.62 -14.36
CA PHE A 307 -10.14 -14.90 -15.04
C PHE A 307 -11.61 -15.31 -15.06
N ALA A 308 -12.08 -15.85 -16.18
CA ALA A 308 -13.43 -16.36 -16.32
C ALA A 308 -13.43 -17.77 -16.87
N ASN A 309 -14.34 -18.60 -16.38
CA ASN A 309 -14.64 -19.92 -16.92
C ASN A 309 -16.15 -20.07 -17.13
N ASN A 310 -16.55 -20.75 -18.20
CA ASN A 310 -17.93 -20.96 -18.64
C ASN A 310 -18.71 -19.68 -19.04
N PHE A 311 -17.99 -18.59 -19.29
CA PHE A 311 -18.52 -17.40 -19.98
C PHE A 311 -17.38 -16.58 -20.56
N GLU A 312 -17.69 -15.67 -21.49
CA GLU A 312 -16.70 -14.89 -22.22
C GLU A 312 -16.54 -13.49 -21.63
N LEU A 313 -15.27 -13.08 -21.45
CA LEU A 313 -14.91 -11.70 -21.13
C LEU A 313 -14.87 -10.88 -22.41
N LYS A 314 -15.64 -9.78 -22.47
CA LYS A 314 -15.85 -8.96 -23.68
C LYS A 314 -14.74 -7.92 -23.92
N LYS A 315 -13.87 -7.67 -22.93
CA LYS A 315 -12.79 -6.68 -22.99
C LYS A 315 -11.45 -7.35 -22.69
N SER A 316 -10.37 -6.79 -23.18
CA SER A 316 -9.01 -7.19 -22.83
C SER A 316 -8.53 -6.59 -21.49
N ASN A 317 -9.08 -5.45 -21.08
CA ASN A 317 -8.79 -4.76 -19.82
C ASN A 317 -10.09 -4.39 -19.12
N TYR A 318 -10.11 -4.57 -17.81
CA TYR A 318 -11.24 -4.27 -16.95
C TYR A 318 -10.82 -3.35 -15.81
N GLU A 319 -11.74 -2.49 -15.40
CA GLU A 319 -11.68 -1.72 -14.17
C GLU A 319 -12.62 -2.35 -13.13
N MET A 320 -12.38 -2.07 -11.84
CA MET A 320 -13.25 -2.60 -10.77
C MET A 320 -14.73 -2.21 -10.96
N THR A 321 -14.98 -1.05 -11.57
CA THR A 321 -16.34 -0.58 -11.91
C THR A 321 -17.03 -1.42 -12.99
N ASP A 322 -16.29 -2.14 -13.83
CA ASP A 322 -16.84 -3.03 -14.84
C ASP A 322 -17.36 -4.35 -14.25
N ILE A 323 -16.85 -4.77 -13.08
CA ILE A 323 -17.09 -6.11 -12.52
C ILE A 323 -18.56 -6.39 -12.26
N TYR A 324 -19.33 -5.39 -11.82
CA TYR A 324 -20.77 -5.53 -11.67
C TYR A 324 -21.44 -5.95 -12.99
N GLY A 325 -21.08 -5.30 -14.09
CA GLY A 325 -21.60 -5.63 -15.42
C GLY A 325 -21.21 -7.05 -15.86
N VAL A 326 -19.97 -7.46 -15.59
CA VAL A 326 -19.48 -8.82 -15.89
C VAL A 326 -20.29 -9.88 -15.13
N ILE A 327 -20.54 -9.68 -13.85
CA ILE A 327 -21.37 -10.60 -13.04
C ILE A 327 -22.79 -10.66 -13.59
N MET A 328 -23.39 -9.50 -13.88
CA MET A 328 -24.76 -9.45 -14.40
C MET A 328 -24.91 -10.09 -15.78
N ASP A 329 -23.89 -10.01 -16.63
CA ASP A 329 -23.86 -10.69 -17.92
C ASP A 329 -23.77 -12.21 -17.74
N ALA A 330 -22.94 -12.70 -16.83
CA ALA A 330 -22.81 -14.11 -16.51
C ALA A 330 -24.12 -14.71 -15.94
N VAL A 331 -24.81 -13.97 -15.07
CA VAL A 331 -26.12 -14.41 -14.49
C VAL A 331 -27.22 -14.44 -15.54
N LYS A 332 -27.26 -13.47 -16.47
CA LYS A 332 -28.29 -13.39 -17.52
C LYS A 332 -28.07 -14.34 -18.69
N GLY A 333 -26.83 -14.81 -18.87
CA GLY A 333 -26.46 -15.77 -19.91
C GLY A 333 -26.87 -17.21 -19.58
N LYS A 334 -27.42 -17.42 -18.39
CA LYS A 334 -28.12 -18.64 -17.99
C LYS A 334 -29.57 -18.54 -18.43
#